data_7e5b6de1624f09f7d2979c3973a08ff5
#
_entry.id   7e5b6de1624f09f7d2979c3973a08ff5
#
_cell.length_a   1.000
_cell.length_b   1.000
_cell.length_c   1.000
_cell.angle_alpha   90.00
_cell.angle_beta   90.00
_cell.angle_gamma   90.00
#
_symmetry.space_group_name_H-M   'P 1'
#
loop_
_entity.id
_entity.type
_entity.pdbx_description
1 polymer ?
#
loop_
_entity_poly.entity_id
_entity_poly.type
_entity_poly.pdbx_seq_one_letter_code
_entity_poly.pdbx_strand_id
1 'polypeptide(L)'
;ACQENADRLLAKDNLIRVVPEGVQGIRKLFRDRYRLQRFGRGGYIRLCLRTRAPLIPCAIIGGEEASPLLYRFDALADLLRIPYLPVTPTFPALGALGLVPAPTKWRIKFGEPIQFDNYGPEAADDDLLVGRLSERVRTTIQSMLDNGLQKRRSVWF
;
A
#
# COMPACT_ATOMS: atom_id res chain seq x y z
N ALA A 1 -4.51 -12.38 5.30
CA ALA A 1 -3.54 -13.34 4.79
C ALA A 1 -2.97 -14.10 5.98
N CYS A 2 -2.94 -15.45 5.93
CA CYS A 2 -2.39 -16.27 6.99
C CYS A 2 -0.86 -16.21 6.91
N GLN A 3 -0.21 -16.00 8.03
CA GLN A 3 1.25 -15.89 8.15
C GLN A 3 1.94 -17.18 7.67
N GLU A 4 1.39 -18.33 8.06
CA GLU A 4 1.86 -19.66 7.64
C GLU A 4 1.89 -19.85 6.11
N ASN A 5 0.91 -19.29 5.40
CA ASN A 5 0.91 -19.33 3.93
C ASN A 5 2.05 -18.52 3.34
N ALA A 6 2.40 -17.38 3.95
CA ALA A 6 3.51 -16.54 3.50
C ALA A 6 4.85 -17.26 3.72
N ASP A 7 5.06 -17.86 4.90
CA ASP A 7 6.25 -18.65 5.20
C ASP A 7 6.42 -19.80 4.21
N ARG A 8 5.33 -20.54 3.93
CA ARG A 8 5.33 -21.65 2.97
C ARG A 8 5.62 -21.23 1.53
N LEU A 9 5.12 -20.05 1.12
CA LEU A 9 5.36 -19.53 -0.23
C LEU A 9 6.82 -19.08 -0.40
N LEU A 10 7.37 -18.38 0.60
CA LEU A 10 8.78 -17.99 0.58
C LEU A 10 9.74 -19.19 0.60
N ALA A 11 9.41 -20.23 1.36
CA ALA A 11 10.19 -21.47 1.37
C ALA A 11 10.21 -22.21 0.00
N LYS A 12 9.30 -21.86 -0.90
CA LYS A 12 9.23 -22.37 -2.28
C LYS A 12 9.73 -21.36 -3.33
N ASP A 13 10.51 -20.38 -2.91
CA ASP A 13 11.05 -19.28 -3.75
C ASP A 13 9.98 -18.47 -4.50
N ASN A 14 8.77 -18.39 -3.94
CA ASN A 14 7.72 -17.56 -4.53
C ASN A 14 7.82 -16.11 -4.09
N LEU A 15 7.52 -15.20 -5.01
CA LEU A 15 7.38 -13.77 -4.71
C LEU A 15 6.08 -13.51 -3.97
N ILE A 16 6.16 -12.76 -2.86
CA ILE A 16 4.99 -12.33 -2.10
C ILE A 16 4.82 -10.82 -2.20
N ARG A 17 3.63 -10.38 -2.59
CA ARG A 17 3.24 -8.98 -2.52
C ARG A 17 2.54 -8.68 -1.20
N VAL A 18 3.01 -7.64 -0.51
CA VAL A 18 2.37 -7.13 0.71
C VAL A 18 1.87 -5.70 0.48
N VAL A 19 0.66 -5.39 0.97
CA VAL A 19 0.09 -4.05 0.97
C VAL A 19 -0.05 -3.59 2.42
N PRO A 20 0.97 -2.92 2.97
CA PRO A 20 1.05 -2.68 4.42
C PRO A 20 0.07 -1.62 4.95
N GLU A 21 -0.45 -0.74 4.11
CA GLU A 21 -1.53 0.20 4.46
C GLU A 21 -2.89 -0.50 4.67
N GLY A 22 -3.08 -1.68 4.07
CA GLY A 22 -4.34 -2.42 4.16
C GLY A 22 -5.53 -1.60 3.68
N VAL A 23 -6.68 -1.77 4.38
CA VAL A 23 -7.94 -1.10 4.06
C VAL A 23 -7.83 0.43 4.18
N GLN A 24 -6.96 0.95 5.04
CA GLN A 24 -6.79 2.39 5.21
C GLN A 24 -6.25 3.08 3.95
N GLY A 25 -5.37 2.42 3.22
CA GLY A 25 -4.88 2.91 1.94
C GLY A 25 -5.98 3.04 0.90
N ILE A 26 -6.90 2.07 0.84
CA ILE A 26 -8.03 2.07 -0.10
C ILE A 26 -9.07 3.14 0.26
N ARG A 27 -9.29 3.39 1.56
CA ARG A 27 -10.27 4.36 2.09
C ARG A 27 -9.78 5.81 2.10
N LYS A 28 -8.58 6.07 1.62
CA LYS A 28 -7.94 7.38 1.62
C LYS A 28 -8.66 8.35 0.67
N LEU A 29 -8.93 9.56 1.15
CA LEU A 29 -9.54 10.60 0.32
C LEU A 29 -8.53 11.15 -0.70
N PHE A 30 -9.02 11.61 -1.83
CA PHE A 30 -8.18 12.17 -2.91
C PHE A 30 -7.32 13.36 -2.47
N ARG A 31 -7.76 14.15 -1.50
CA ARG A 31 -6.98 15.23 -0.91
C ARG A 31 -5.69 14.74 -0.22
N ASP A 32 -5.71 13.49 0.28
CA ASP A 32 -4.60 12.84 0.97
C ASP A 32 -3.82 11.88 0.05
N ARG A 33 -4.06 11.96 -1.27
CA ARG A 33 -3.40 11.10 -2.23
C ARG A 33 -1.89 11.17 -2.10
N TYR A 34 -1.25 10.04 -2.37
CA TYR A 34 0.20 9.86 -2.29
C TYR A 34 0.84 10.09 -0.90
N ARG A 35 0.04 10.35 0.13
CA ARG A 35 0.49 10.32 1.53
C ARG A 35 0.26 8.94 2.10
N LEU A 36 1.33 8.21 2.38
CA LEU A 36 1.23 6.87 2.93
C LEU A 36 0.67 6.94 4.36
N GLN A 37 -0.33 6.12 4.62
CA GLN A 37 -0.87 5.91 5.95
C GLN A 37 0.13 5.11 6.80
N ARG A 38 -0.13 5.05 8.10
CA ARG A 38 0.69 4.22 8.99
C ARG A 38 0.58 2.76 8.55
N PHE A 39 1.71 2.10 8.36
CA PHE A 39 1.75 0.67 8.10
C PHE A 39 1.29 -0.09 9.34
N GLY A 40 0.58 -1.20 9.13
CA GLY A 40 0.02 -1.99 10.23
C GLY A 40 1.06 -2.50 11.23
N ARG A 41 0.75 -3.57 11.94
CA ARG A 41 1.55 -4.09 13.07
C ARG A 41 2.93 -4.67 12.69
N GLY A 42 3.47 -4.40 11.51
CA GLY A 42 4.79 -4.85 11.09
C GLY A 42 4.93 -6.35 10.81
N GLY A 43 3.82 -7.07 10.60
CA GLY A 43 3.85 -8.52 10.35
C GLY A 43 4.72 -8.90 9.15
N TYR A 44 4.78 -8.06 8.13
CA TYR A 44 5.64 -8.26 6.96
C TYR A 44 7.14 -8.10 7.30
N ILE A 45 7.49 -7.20 8.24
CA ILE A 45 8.88 -7.05 8.74
C ILE A 45 9.28 -8.29 9.54
N ARG A 46 8.39 -8.79 10.42
CA ARG A 46 8.64 -10.03 11.18
C ARG A 46 8.86 -11.21 10.23
N LEU A 47 8.09 -11.28 9.15
CA LEU A 47 8.27 -12.30 8.12
C LEU A 47 9.68 -12.20 7.50
N CYS A 48 10.09 -11.01 7.05
CA CYS A 48 11.43 -10.80 6.48
C CYS A 48 12.55 -11.13 7.47
N LEU A 49 12.41 -10.74 8.74
CA LEU A 49 13.40 -11.04 9.78
C LEU A 49 13.57 -12.55 10.02
N ARG A 50 12.45 -13.31 10.07
CA ARG A 50 12.49 -14.77 10.27
C ARG A 50 13.01 -15.53 9.07
N THR A 51 12.58 -15.14 7.87
CA THR A 51 12.92 -15.86 6.63
C THR A 51 14.18 -15.33 5.95
N ARG A 52 14.73 -14.18 6.42
CA ARG A 52 15.83 -13.43 5.77
C ARG A 52 15.52 -13.05 4.32
N ALA A 53 14.24 -13.06 3.94
CA ALA A 53 13.83 -12.65 2.61
C ALA A 53 14.02 -11.14 2.43
N PRO A 54 14.65 -10.69 1.32
CA PRO A 54 14.81 -9.27 1.03
C PRO A 54 13.44 -8.64 0.75
N LEU A 55 13.28 -7.37 1.14
CA LEU A 55 12.09 -6.57 0.88
C LEU A 55 12.38 -5.56 -0.23
N ILE A 56 11.61 -5.62 -1.32
CA ILE A 56 11.72 -4.66 -2.41
C ILE A 56 10.61 -3.61 -2.26
N PRO A 57 10.94 -2.34 -1.94
CA PRO A 57 9.96 -1.28 -1.89
C PRO A 57 9.37 -1.03 -3.27
N CYS A 58 8.05 -0.84 -3.34
CA CYS A 58 7.36 -0.56 -4.60
C CYS A 58 6.48 0.68 -4.45
N ALA A 59 6.69 1.68 -5.31
CA ALA A 59 5.88 2.89 -5.39
C ALA A 59 5.03 2.86 -6.65
N ILE A 60 3.70 3.08 -6.49
CA ILE A 60 2.73 3.11 -7.59
C ILE A 60 2.14 4.52 -7.66
N ILE A 61 2.29 5.19 -8.81
CA ILE A 61 1.78 6.53 -9.08
C ILE A 61 0.76 6.43 -10.21
N GLY A 62 -0.37 7.12 -10.09
CA GLY A 62 -1.46 7.13 -11.06
C GLY A 62 -2.71 6.37 -10.62
N GLY A 63 -2.58 5.42 -9.71
CA GLY A 63 -3.72 4.62 -9.25
C GLY A 63 -4.77 5.41 -8.48
N GLU A 64 -4.35 6.33 -7.62
CA GLU A 64 -5.26 7.15 -6.81
C GLU A 64 -6.02 8.20 -7.63
N GLU A 65 -5.54 8.53 -8.82
CA GLU A 65 -6.17 9.47 -9.75
C GLU A 65 -7.14 8.77 -10.69
N ALA A 66 -6.99 7.47 -10.86
CA ALA A 66 -7.91 6.68 -11.69
C ALA A 66 -9.32 6.63 -11.10
N SER A 67 -9.44 6.60 -9.77
CA SER A 67 -10.71 6.59 -9.05
C SER A 67 -10.62 7.52 -7.84
N PRO A 68 -10.68 8.86 -8.04
CA PRO A 68 -10.49 9.83 -6.97
C PRO A 68 -11.66 9.79 -5.99
N LEU A 69 -11.41 9.33 -4.75
CA LEU A 69 -12.38 9.28 -3.67
C LEU A 69 -12.52 10.67 -3.04
N LEU A 70 -13.58 11.41 -3.38
CA LEU A 70 -13.83 12.76 -2.85
C LEU A 70 -14.40 12.72 -1.45
N TYR A 71 -15.34 11.81 -1.23
CA TYR A 71 -16.03 11.61 0.04
C TYR A 71 -16.47 10.15 0.19
N ARG A 72 -16.81 9.74 1.41
CA ARG A 72 -17.34 8.41 1.71
C ARG A 72 -18.50 8.52 2.68
N PHE A 73 -19.54 7.75 2.43
CA PHE A 73 -20.67 7.61 3.34
C PHE A 73 -20.50 6.34 4.18
N ASP A 74 -19.89 6.47 5.34
CA ASP A 74 -19.62 5.32 6.22
C ASP A 74 -20.94 4.74 6.78
N ALA A 75 -21.89 5.57 7.23
CA ALA A 75 -23.18 5.11 7.77
C ALA A 75 -24.02 4.29 6.76
N LEU A 76 -24.03 4.71 5.49
CA LEU A 76 -24.76 3.99 4.45
C LEU A 76 -23.99 2.72 4.02
N ALA A 77 -22.69 2.76 4.07
CA ALA A 77 -21.83 1.61 3.80
C ALA A 77 -22.03 0.51 4.85
N ASP A 78 -22.13 0.87 6.13
CA ASP A 78 -22.38 -0.06 7.23
C ASP A 78 -23.76 -0.74 7.06
N LEU A 79 -24.79 0.02 6.66
CA LEU A 79 -26.13 -0.52 6.36
C LEU A 79 -26.07 -1.54 5.20
N LEU A 80 -25.27 -1.27 4.16
CA LEU A 80 -25.13 -2.12 2.98
C LEU A 80 -24.08 -3.23 3.18
N ARG A 81 -23.43 -3.31 4.34
CA ARG A 81 -22.34 -4.26 4.65
C ARG A 81 -21.19 -4.23 3.65
N ILE A 82 -20.88 -3.04 3.11
CA ILE A 82 -19.73 -2.82 2.23
C ILE A 82 -18.66 -2.00 2.96
N PRO A 83 -17.38 -2.12 2.60
CA PRO A 83 -16.29 -1.45 3.30
C PRO A 83 -16.40 0.08 3.34
N TYR A 84 -16.97 0.68 2.31
CA TYR A 84 -17.30 2.11 2.19
C TYR A 84 -18.15 2.34 0.93
N LEU A 85 -18.97 3.38 0.93
CA LEU A 85 -19.65 3.84 -0.27
C LEU A 85 -18.86 5.02 -0.85
N PRO A 86 -18.22 4.83 -2.02
CA PRO A 86 -17.36 5.87 -2.59
C PRO A 86 -18.20 7.00 -3.19
N VAL A 87 -17.76 8.24 -3.03
CA VAL A 87 -18.20 9.39 -3.83
C VAL A 87 -17.03 9.84 -4.68
N THR A 88 -17.18 9.67 -5.99
CA THR A 88 -16.20 10.12 -6.99
C THR A 88 -16.80 11.29 -7.79
N PRO A 89 -16.05 11.95 -8.69
CA PRO A 89 -16.63 12.97 -9.56
C PRO A 89 -17.79 12.49 -10.43
N THR A 90 -17.86 11.19 -10.68
CA THR A 90 -18.82 10.55 -11.59
C THR A 90 -19.83 9.66 -10.87
N PHE A 91 -19.53 9.13 -9.70
CA PHE A 91 -20.44 8.33 -8.88
C PHE A 91 -20.92 9.16 -7.67
N PRO A 92 -22.20 9.20 -7.31
CA PRO A 92 -23.32 8.39 -7.85
C PRO A 92 -24.02 8.95 -9.10
N ALA A 93 -23.65 10.13 -9.60
CA ALA A 93 -24.38 10.82 -10.67
C ALA A 93 -24.58 9.97 -11.95
N LEU A 94 -23.56 9.20 -12.35
CA LEU A 94 -23.61 8.28 -13.49
C LEU A 94 -23.92 6.83 -13.09
N GLY A 95 -24.41 6.59 -11.88
CA GLY A 95 -24.67 5.25 -11.36
C GLY A 95 -23.44 4.33 -11.47
N ALA A 96 -23.64 3.07 -11.89
CA ALA A 96 -22.55 2.10 -12.00
C ALA A 96 -21.43 2.51 -12.97
N LEU A 97 -21.72 3.28 -14.01
CA LEU A 97 -20.73 3.81 -14.96
C LEU A 97 -19.75 4.78 -14.27
N GLY A 98 -20.20 5.44 -13.21
CA GLY A 98 -19.33 6.33 -12.42
C GLY A 98 -18.24 5.62 -11.59
N LEU A 99 -18.27 4.30 -11.52
CA LEU A 99 -17.24 3.47 -10.89
C LEU A 99 -16.13 3.04 -11.87
N VAL A 100 -16.29 3.32 -13.17
CA VAL A 100 -15.27 3.03 -14.16
C VAL A 100 -14.05 3.93 -13.91
N PRO A 101 -12.83 3.35 -13.73
CA PRO A 101 -11.64 4.14 -13.50
C PRO A 101 -11.30 5.05 -14.68
N ALA A 102 -10.88 6.27 -14.40
CA ALA A 102 -10.39 7.18 -15.42
C ALA A 102 -9.05 6.68 -16.03
N PRO A 103 -8.79 6.93 -17.32
CA PRO A 103 -7.56 6.51 -17.99
C PRO A 103 -6.38 7.37 -17.53
N THR A 104 -5.73 7.00 -16.44
CA THR A 104 -4.57 7.70 -15.91
C THR A 104 -3.27 6.99 -16.27
N LYS A 105 -2.20 7.77 -16.39
CA LYS A 105 -0.85 7.23 -16.62
C LYS A 105 -0.28 6.63 -15.34
N TRP A 106 -0.05 5.33 -15.36
CA TRP A 106 0.52 4.61 -14.23
C TRP A 106 2.03 4.51 -14.34
N ARG A 107 2.71 4.70 -13.21
CA ARG A 107 4.14 4.43 -13.06
C ARG A 107 4.34 3.52 -11.86
N ILE A 108 4.99 2.40 -12.09
CA ILE A 108 5.41 1.47 -11.04
C ILE A 108 6.93 1.56 -10.95
N LYS A 109 7.44 1.85 -9.78
CA LYS A 109 8.86 1.95 -9.51
C LYS A 109 9.24 1.00 -8.38
N PHE A 110 10.21 0.14 -8.63
CA PHE A 110 10.83 -0.69 -7.61
C PHE A 110 12.07 0.01 -7.09
N GLY A 111 12.28 -0.03 -5.78
CA GLY A 111 13.47 0.48 -5.11
C GLY A 111 14.52 -0.60 -4.89
N GLU A 112 15.63 -0.21 -4.27
CA GLU A 112 16.68 -1.14 -3.88
C GLU A 112 16.18 -2.13 -2.83
N PRO A 113 16.58 -3.42 -2.92
CA PRO A 113 16.23 -4.41 -1.91
C PRO A 113 16.76 -4.03 -0.53
N ILE A 114 15.90 -4.10 0.47
CA ILE A 114 16.26 -3.92 1.88
C ILE A 114 16.57 -5.30 2.45
N GLN A 115 17.82 -5.51 2.82
CA GLN A 115 18.30 -6.76 3.42
C GLN A 115 18.11 -6.74 4.94
N PHE A 116 17.89 -7.92 5.51
CA PHE A 116 17.70 -8.13 6.94
C PHE A 116 18.75 -9.10 7.53
N ASP A 117 19.82 -9.38 6.79
CA ASP A 117 20.86 -10.37 7.16
C ASP A 117 21.61 -10.01 8.45
N ASN A 118 21.65 -8.72 8.79
CA ASN A 118 22.31 -8.22 10.00
C ASN A 118 21.49 -8.45 11.29
N TYR A 119 20.30 -9.04 11.18
CA TYR A 119 19.41 -9.31 12.30
C TYR A 119 19.24 -10.81 12.49
N GLY A 120 19.28 -11.29 13.74
CA GLY A 120 18.90 -12.65 14.05
C GLY A 120 17.38 -12.86 13.99
N PRO A 121 16.90 -14.12 13.93
CA PRO A 121 15.47 -14.44 13.92
C PRO A 121 14.71 -13.89 15.13
N GLU A 122 15.37 -13.79 16.29
CA GLU A 122 14.85 -13.24 17.55
C GLU A 122 14.47 -11.75 17.45
N ALA A 123 15.06 -11.02 16.50
CA ALA A 123 14.72 -9.62 16.22
C ALA A 123 13.24 -9.46 15.76
N ALA A 124 12.62 -10.54 15.29
CA ALA A 124 11.20 -10.52 14.93
C ALA A 124 10.27 -10.33 16.12
N ASP A 125 10.72 -10.60 17.34
CA ASP A 125 9.95 -10.47 18.57
C ASP A 125 10.14 -9.11 19.26
N ASP A 126 11.11 -8.31 18.80
CA ASP A 126 11.32 -6.92 19.25
C ASP A 126 10.35 -5.95 18.55
N ASP A 127 9.27 -5.58 19.25
CA ASP A 127 8.25 -4.68 18.75
C ASP A 127 8.80 -3.28 18.37
N LEU A 128 9.78 -2.79 19.12
CA LEU A 128 10.39 -1.47 18.86
C LEU A 128 11.25 -1.50 17.60
N LEU A 129 12.02 -2.56 17.42
CA LEU A 129 12.83 -2.75 16.21
C LEU A 129 11.94 -2.92 14.98
N VAL A 130 10.92 -3.78 15.07
CA VAL A 130 9.93 -4.00 14.00
C VAL A 130 9.25 -2.69 13.63
N GLY A 131 8.85 -1.87 14.61
CA GLY A 131 8.27 -0.56 14.39
C GLY A 131 9.21 0.39 13.64
N ARG A 132 10.48 0.47 14.05
CA ARG A 132 11.51 1.30 13.39
C ARG A 132 11.78 0.86 11.95
N LEU A 133 11.90 -0.44 11.73
CA LEU A 133 12.13 -1.00 10.38
C LEU A 133 10.92 -0.75 9.48
N SER A 134 9.70 -0.91 10.00
CA SER A 134 8.46 -0.61 9.27
C SER A 134 8.39 0.86 8.86
N GLU A 135 8.76 1.77 9.75
CA GLU A 135 8.80 3.21 9.47
C GLU A 135 9.88 3.56 8.43
N ARG A 136 11.05 2.92 8.50
CA ARG A 136 12.10 3.06 7.48
C ARG A 136 11.59 2.67 6.10
N VAL A 137 10.89 1.53 5.97
CA VAL A 137 10.29 1.10 4.71
C VAL A 137 9.24 2.10 4.24
N ARG A 138 8.36 2.57 5.12
CA ARG A 138 7.33 3.58 4.79
C ARG A 138 7.97 4.86 4.27
N THR A 139 8.99 5.39 4.94
CA THR A 139 9.70 6.60 4.53
C THR A 139 10.41 6.40 3.18
N THR A 140 10.99 5.23 2.94
CA THR A 140 11.60 4.90 1.65
C THR A 140 10.57 4.95 0.52
N ILE A 141 9.42 4.31 0.70
CA ILE A 141 8.34 4.31 -0.31
C ILE A 141 7.77 5.73 -0.49
N GLN A 142 7.60 6.50 0.59
CA GLN A 142 7.15 7.90 0.51
C GLN A 142 8.12 8.74 -0.32
N SER A 143 9.42 8.64 -0.07
CA SER A 143 10.43 9.35 -0.86
C SER A 143 10.42 8.95 -2.34
N MET A 144 10.16 7.66 -2.64
CA MET A 144 10.02 7.18 -4.02
C MET A 144 8.78 7.78 -4.70
N LEU A 145 7.67 7.92 -3.98
CA LEU A 145 6.44 8.56 -4.45
C LEU A 145 6.70 10.05 -4.73
N ASP A 146 7.27 10.77 -3.76
CA ASP A 146 7.55 12.21 -3.87
C ASP A 146 8.47 12.51 -5.06
N ASN A 147 9.57 11.76 -5.18
CA ASN A 147 10.49 11.86 -6.33
C ASN A 147 9.82 11.50 -7.67
N GLY A 148 8.92 10.52 -7.66
CA GLY A 148 8.19 10.11 -8.85
C GLY A 148 7.17 11.15 -9.29
N LEU A 149 6.50 11.81 -8.35
CA LEU A 149 5.54 12.88 -8.60
C LEU A 149 6.22 14.14 -9.14
N GLN A 150 7.37 14.54 -8.57
CA GLN A 150 8.16 15.67 -9.07
C GLN A 150 8.59 15.51 -10.54
N LYS A 151 8.88 14.28 -10.96
CA LYS A 151 9.27 13.96 -12.35
C LYS A 151 8.09 13.74 -13.28
N ARG A 152 6.86 13.83 -12.77
CA ARG A 152 5.65 13.59 -13.53
C ARG A 152 5.18 14.87 -14.20
N ARG A 153 5.15 14.89 -15.54
CA ARG A 153 4.71 16.05 -16.33
C ARG A 153 3.20 16.09 -16.53
N SER A 154 2.53 14.96 -16.52
CA SER A 154 1.09 14.87 -16.79
C SER A 154 0.45 13.71 -16.01
N VAL A 155 -0.83 13.88 -15.66
CA VAL A 155 -1.68 12.86 -15.04
C VAL A 155 -2.22 11.88 -16.07
N TRP A 156 -2.50 12.37 -17.29
CA TRP A 156 -3.27 11.63 -18.29
C TRP A 156 -2.41 10.96 -19.35
N PHE A 157 -1.41 11.65 -19.90
CA PHE A 157 -0.57 11.12 -21.01
C PHE A 157 0.88 11.57 -20.88
#